data_9b641f02529716ca2cadbbb343118a4b
#
_entry.id   9b641f02529716ca2cadbbb343118a4b
#
_cell.length_a   1.000
_cell.length_b   1.000
_cell.length_c   1.000
_cell.angle_alpha   90.00
_cell.angle_beta   90.00
_cell.angle_gamma   90.00
#
_symmetry.space_group_name_H-M   'P 1'
#
loop_
_entity.id
_entity.type
_entity.pdbx_description
1 polymer ?
#
loop_
_entity_poly.entity_id
_entity_poly.type
_entity_poly.pdbx_seq_one_letter_code
_entity_poly.pdbx_strand_id
1 'polypeptide(L)'
;MSEGIAYQNKDIISKVFTESFGSKSLEVYGLHVPKIVGLLPTNLPAVEANELRIDNLLELEDGSIAILDYESEYSRSDKAKYMNYMARVYKGNVEQKKHKDIRMLVIYTADVKPESVQTSVDMSGFSIRIEAAFLSKLPSEDIRHKLTRRIKNGELLSDEELMELIILPLTYKTKEKKQEIIKEAIDLAKQVKDEKQSTFLVAGILVFSDKVIDDVTKEKAKEWMKMTQIGRMFEQEKQEAVNSAVIENTQNNLFKYVNDGMMPTYYAAQQANMSIEDFSKAMEEHGYRVPELA
;
A
#
# COMPACT_ATOMS: atom_id res chain seq x y z
N MET A 1 -17.98 3.08 7.34
CA MET A 1 -17.38 1.72 7.31
C MET A 1 -16.78 1.32 5.95
N SER A 2 -16.67 2.21 4.96
CA SER A 2 -16.02 1.93 3.64
C SER A 2 -14.55 2.38 3.54
N GLU A 3 -14.05 3.17 4.47
CA GLU A 3 -12.67 3.70 4.45
C GLU A 3 -11.61 2.67 4.88
N GLY A 4 -11.95 1.71 5.74
CA GLY A 4 -10.97 0.72 6.24
C GLY A 4 -10.50 -0.30 5.19
N ILE A 5 -11.34 -0.67 4.23
CA ILE A 5 -11.01 -1.67 3.19
C ILE A 5 -10.11 -1.07 2.11
N ALA A 6 -10.29 0.22 1.78
CA ALA A 6 -9.42 0.92 0.82
C ALA A 6 -8.00 1.12 1.39
N TYR A 7 -7.87 1.31 2.70
CA TYR A 7 -6.59 1.49 3.38
C TYR A 7 -5.77 0.20 3.45
N GLN A 8 -6.41 -0.93 3.80
CA GLN A 8 -5.73 -2.24 3.83
C GLN A 8 -5.25 -2.67 2.43
N ASN A 9 -6.00 -2.36 1.38
CA ASN A 9 -5.58 -2.65 0.01
C ASN A 9 -4.37 -1.83 -0.43
N LYS A 10 -4.20 -0.58 0.02
CA LYS A 10 -2.99 0.22 -0.22
C LYS A 10 -1.77 -0.40 0.44
N ASP A 11 -1.88 -0.87 1.69
CA ASP A 11 -0.77 -1.50 2.41
C ASP A 11 -0.34 -2.83 1.78
N ILE A 12 -1.29 -3.65 1.35
CA ILE A 12 -1.02 -4.94 0.70
C ILE A 12 -0.35 -4.71 -0.66
N ILE A 13 -0.87 -3.78 -1.46
CA ILE A 13 -0.32 -3.49 -2.78
C ILE A 13 1.02 -2.77 -2.67
N SER A 14 1.22 -1.86 -1.70
CA SER A 14 2.52 -1.28 -1.39
C SER A 14 3.55 -2.36 -1.05
N LYS A 15 3.18 -3.37 -0.25
CA LYS A 15 4.06 -4.51 0.07
C LYS A 15 4.36 -5.35 -1.17
N VAL A 16 3.36 -5.72 -1.95
CA VAL A 16 3.54 -6.47 -3.21
C VAL A 16 4.39 -5.68 -4.20
N PHE A 17 4.19 -4.37 -4.30
CA PHE A 17 5.02 -3.48 -5.11
C PHE A 17 6.46 -3.50 -4.64
N THR A 18 6.71 -3.41 -3.34
CA THR A 18 8.07 -3.33 -2.81
C THR A 18 8.78 -4.68 -2.83
N GLU A 19 8.07 -5.78 -2.61
CA GLU A 19 8.62 -7.13 -2.83
C GLU A 19 8.97 -7.37 -4.30
N SER A 20 8.17 -6.84 -5.21
CA SER A 20 8.45 -6.85 -6.65
C SER A 20 9.58 -5.89 -7.05
N PHE A 21 9.82 -4.83 -6.29
CA PHE A 21 10.86 -3.83 -6.52
C PHE A 21 12.19 -4.10 -5.81
N GLY A 22 12.31 -5.15 -5.01
CA GLY A 22 13.48 -5.45 -4.17
C GLY A 22 14.84 -5.42 -4.88
N SER A 23 14.87 -5.35 -6.20
CA SER A 23 16.08 -5.19 -7.01
C SER A 23 16.05 -3.96 -7.93
N LYS A 24 15.04 -3.06 -7.80
CA LYS A 24 14.75 -2.03 -8.80
C LYS A 24 14.99 -0.63 -8.29
N SER A 25 15.53 0.18 -9.17
CA SER A 25 15.87 1.57 -8.94
C SER A 25 14.62 2.46 -9.03
N LEU A 26 14.60 3.54 -8.26
CA LEU A 26 13.63 4.61 -8.40
C LEU A 26 13.91 5.52 -9.62
N GLU A 27 14.85 5.13 -10.47
CA GLU A 27 15.23 5.86 -11.69
C GLU A 27 14.07 6.03 -12.66
N VAL A 28 13.13 5.08 -12.68
CA VAL A 28 11.88 5.17 -13.48
C VAL A 28 11.10 6.45 -13.21
N TYR A 29 11.19 6.96 -11.98
CA TYR A 29 10.55 8.23 -11.58
C TYR A 29 11.45 9.46 -11.82
N GLY A 30 12.70 9.25 -12.30
CA GLY A 30 13.70 10.29 -12.41
C GLY A 30 14.42 10.60 -11.09
N LEU A 31 14.40 9.67 -10.14
CA LEU A 31 15.14 9.77 -8.88
C LEU A 31 16.44 8.96 -8.97
N HIS A 32 17.56 9.63 -8.73
CA HIS A 32 18.88 9.01 -8.71
C HIS A 32 19.26 8.61 -7.29
N VAL A 33 18.84 7.44 -6.87
CA VAL A 33 19.10 6.87 -5.54
C VAL A 33 19.66 5.45 -5.68
N PRO A 34 20.37 4.93 -4.67
CA PRO A 34 20.76 3.53 -4.63
C PRO A 34 19.55 2.58 -4.72
N LYS A 35 19.81 1.33 -5.14
CA LYS A 35 18.75 0.34 -5.25
C LYS A 35 18.06 0.06 -3.91
N ILE A 36 16.77 -0.21 -3.96
CA ILE A 36 16.01 -0.67 -2.82
C ILE A 36 16.44 -2.10 -2.49
N VAL A 37 16.82 -2.34 -1.24
CA VAL A 37 17.22 -3.67 -0.76
C VAL A 37 16.23 -4.25 0.25
N GLY A 38 15.32 -3.45 0.79
CA GLY A 38 14.30 -3.92 1.71
C GLY A 38 13.25 -2.88 2.06
N LEU A 39 12.14 -3.38 2.63
CA LEU A 39 11.09 -2.58 3.27
C LEU A 39 11.34 -2.50 4.76
N LEU A 40 11.04 -1.35 5.32
CA LEU A 40 11.08 -1.15 6.75
C LEU A 40 9.66 -0.97 7.30
N PRO A 41 9.41 -1.36 8.58
CA PRO A 41 8.12 -1.12 9.20
C PRO A 41 7.76 0.36 9.19
N THR A 42 6.56 0.69 8.74
CA THR A 42 6.05 2.07 8.67
C THR A 42 5.36 2.51 9.97
N ASN A 43 4.99 1.55 10.84
CA ASN A 43 4.38 1.81 12.14
C ASN A 43 5.47 2.22 13.16
N LEU A 44 5.82 3.49 13.14
CA LEU A 44 6.76 4.04 14.11
C LEU A 44 6.01 4.46 15.39
N PRO A 45 6.53 4.13 16.60
CA PRO A 45 5.88 4.52 17.84
C PRO A 45 5.73 6.04 17.92
N ALA A 46 4.51 6.52 18.05
CA ALA A 46 4.22 7.93 18.31
C ALA A 46 3.32 8.05 19.53
N VAL A 47 3.64 9.01 20.40
CA VAL A 47 2.85 9.31 21.61
C VAL A 47 1.74 10.33 21.31
N GLU A 48 1.52 10.72 20.06
CA GLU A 48 0.57 11.75 19.68
C GLU A 48 -0.70 11.17 19.03
N ALA A 49 -1.85 11.75 19.39
CA ALA A 49 -3.20 11.31 19.00
C ALA A 49 -3.53 11.44 17.49
N ASN A 50 -2.65 11.98 16.68
CA ASN A 50 -2.77 12.03 15.23
C ASN A 50 -1.80 11.03 14.60
N GLU A 51 -2.32 9.93 14.08
CA GLU A 51 -1.57 8.94 13.33
C GLU A 51 -1.09 9.51 11.99
N LEU A 52 0.02 10.25 12.02
CA LEU A 52 0.79 10.53 10.80
C LEU A 52 1.46 9.22 10.40
N ARG A 53 0.90 8.52 9.42
CA ARG A 53 1.49 7.29 8.86
C ARG A 53 2.50 7.66 7.78
N ILE A 54 3.64 6.99 7.80
CA ILE A 54 4.60 7.01 6.69
C ILE A 54 4.12 5.97 5.69
N ASP A 55 3.87 6.39 4.44
CA ASP A 55 3.33 5.47 3.42
C ASP A 55 4.37 4.42 3.00
N ASN A 56 5.61 4.85 2.75
CA ASN A 56 6.68 3.95 2.33
C ASN A 56 8.00 4.29 3.02
N LEU A 57 8.61 3.29 3.64
CA LEU A 57 9.92 3.37 4.26
C LEU A 57 10.83 2.29 3.66
N LEU A 58 11.89 2.71 3.00
CA LEU A 58 12.75 1.86 2.18
C LEU A 58 14.15 1.82 2.74
N GLU A 59 14.77 0.65 2.73
CA GLU A 59 16.21 0.50 2.93
C GLU A 59 16.90 0.48 1.57
N LEU A 60 17.92 1.31 1.41
CA LEU A 60 18.67 1.43 0.17
C LEU A 60 19.99 0.63 0.24
N GLU A 61 20.56 0.31 -0.92
CA GLU A 61 21.78 -0.50 -1.02
C GLU A 61 22.99 0.10 -0.32
N ASP A 62 23.05 1.44 -0.21
CA ASP A 62 24.10 2.16 0.52
C ASP A 62 23.89 2.19 2.05
N GLY A 63 22.85 1.52 2.54
CA GLY A 63 22.47 1.47 3.94
C GLY A 63 21.64 2.68 4.41
N SER A 64 21.37 3.65 3.55
CA SER A 64 20.50 4.78 3.89
C SER A 64 19.03 4.35 3.93
N ILE A 65 18.19 5.16 4.59
CA ILE A 65 16.75 4.97 4.66
C ILE A 65 16.07 6.05 3.81
N ALA A 66 15.20 5.64 2.90
CA ALA A 66 14.38 6.56 2.13
C ALA A 66 12.93 6.54 2.63
N ILE A 67 12.39 7.72 2.90
CA ILE A 67 10.96 7.96 3.10
C ILE A 67 10.42 8.39 1.75
N LEU A 68 9.46 7.64 1.18
CA LEU A 68 8.90 7.92 -0.12
C LEU A 68 7.43 8.32 0.01
N ASP A 69 7.07 9.46 -0.55
CA ASP A 69 5.72 10.01 -0.56
C ASP A 69 5.27 10.38 -1.98
N TYR A 70 3.96 10.27 -2.25
CA TYR A 70 3.35 10.61 -3.54
C TYR A 70 2.36 11.74 -3.36
N GLU A 71 2.58 12.86 -4.08
CA GLU A 71 1.77 14.07 -3.95
C GLU A 71 1.14 14.50 -5.27
N SER A 72 -0.17 14.73 -5.24
CA SER A 72 -0.91 15.30 -6.37
C SER A 72 -1.09 16.83 -6.25
N GLU A 73 -0.73 17.38 -5.11
CA GLU A 73 -0.76 18.81 -4.80
C GLU A 73 0.52 19.19 -4.07
N TYR A 74 0.83 20.48 -4.03
CA TYR A 74 1.95 20.99 -3.26
C TYR A 74 1.45 22.02 -2.24
N SER A 75 1.75 21.77 -0.98
CA SER A 75 1.55 22.71 0.12
C SER A 75 2.86 23.00 0.85
N ARG A 76 3.01 24.23 1.31
CA ARG A 76 4.14 24.59 2.19
C ARG A 76 4.07 23.86 3.53
N SER A 77 2.87 23.47 3.99
CA SER A 77 2.67 22.71 5.23
C SER A 77 3.19 21.27 5.13
N ASP A 78 3.34 20.71 3.92
CA ASP A 78 3.86 19.35 3.73
C ASP A 78 5.28 19.20 4.28
N LYS A 79 6.04 20.30 4.30
CA LYS A 79 7.37 20.31 4.89
C LYS A 79 7.37 20.01 6.39
N ALA A 80 6.35 20.46 7.13
CA ALA A 80 6.18 20.09 8.53
C ALA A 80 5.87 18.59 8.68
N LYS A 81 5.07 18.03 7.78
CA LYS A 81 4.82 16.59 7.68
C LYS A 81 6.13 15.82 7.45
N TYR A 82 6.93 16.24 6.48
CA TYR A 82 8.21 15.59 6.17
C TYR A 82 9.25 15.71 7.30
N MET A 83 9.32 16.85 7.96
CA MET A 83 10.16 17.02 9.15
C MET A 83 9.78 16.02 10.25
N ASN A 84 8.48 15.87 10.49
CA ASN A 84 7.96 14.91 11.47
C ASN A 84 8.32 13.47 11.09
N TYR A 85 8.14 13.09 9.82
CA TYR A 85 8.53 11.77 9.34
C TYR A 85 10.01 11.49 9.55
N MET A 86 10.88 12.41 9.13
CA MET A 86 12.33 12.27 9.29
C MET A 86 12.74 12.19 10.77
N ALA A 87 12.13 13.02 11.64
CA ALA A 87 12.40 13.00 13.07
C ALA A 87 12.02 11.67 13.73
N ARG A 88 10.89 11.08 13.33
CA ARG A 88 10.44 9.76 13.83
C ARG A 88 11.38 8.63 13.39
N VAL A 89 11.80 8.61 12.12
CA VAL A 89 12.77 7.64 11.61
C VAL A 89 14.11 7.81 12.32
N TYR A 90 14.58 9.05 12.50
CA TYR A 90 15.81 9.34 13.23
C TYR A 90 15.75 8.84 14.67
N LYS A 91 14.64 9.10 15.38
CA LYS A 91 14.44 8.60 16.75
C LYS A 91 14.56 7.07 16.81
N GLY A 92 13.89 6.35 15.91
CA GLY A 92 13.97 4.89 15.84
C GLY A 92 15.39 4.38 15.56
N ASN A 93 16.16 5.09 14.73
CA ASN A 93 17.58 4.76 14.50
C ASN A 93 18.44 4.94 15.76
N VAL A 94 18.25 6.03 16.48
CA VAL A 94 18.99 6.30 17.74
C VAL A 94 18.67 5.24 18.80
N GLU A 95 17.40 4.87 18.98
CA GLU A 95 16.97 3.85 19.93
C GLU A 95 17.57 2.47 19.60
N GLN A 96 17.75 2.17 18.32
CA GLN A 96 18.39 0.93 17.83
C GLN A 96 19.93 1.04 17.75
N LYS A 97 20.54 2.15 18.18
CA LYS A 97 21.98 2.44 18.06
C LYS A 97 22.50 2.35 16.62
N LYS A 98 21.66 2.71 15.65
CA LYS A 98 21.99 2.77 14.23
C LYS A 98 22.21 4.22 13.81
N HIS A 99 23.18 4.43 12.92
CA HIS A 99 23.47 5.74 12.33
C HIS A 99 23.28 5.61 10.82
N LYS A 100 22.03 5.72 10.34
CA LYS A 100 21.71 5.65 8.94
C LYS A 100 21.31 7.04 8.43
N ASP A 101 21.78 7.40 7.25
CA ASP A 101 21.30 8.58 6.56
C ASP A 101 19.82 8.42 6.19
N ILE A 102 19.07 9.53 6.27
CA ILE A 102 17.63 9.54 5.99
C ILE A 102 17.38 10.49 4.82
N ARG A 103 16.77 9.95 3.77
CA ARG A 103 16.40 10.69 2.55
C ARG A 103 14.90 10.87 2.50
N MET A 104 14.44 12.07 2.15
CA MET A 104 13.02 12.35 1.87
C MET A 104 12.82 12.45 0.37
N LEU A 105 12.14 11.49 -0.20
CA LEU A 105 11.83 11.38 -1.62
C LEU A 105 10.35 11.73 -1.84
N VAL A 106 10.05 12.65 -2.74
CA VAL A 106 8.67 13.03 -3.05
C VAL A 106 8.44 12.95 -4.56
N ILE A 107 7.48 12.14 -4.97
CA ILE A 107 7.05 12.01 -6.36
C ILE A 107 5.80 12.85 -6.57
N TYR A 108 5.93 13.89 -7.38
CA TYR A 108 4.81 14.76 -7.73
C TYR A 108 4.17 14.32 -9.04
N THR A 109 2.84 14.17 -9.04
CA THR A 109 2.08 13.94 -10.27
C THR A 109 2.16 15.14 -11.20
N ALA A 110 1.72 14.99 -12.46
CA ALA A 110 1.78 16.07 -13.45
C ALA A 110 0.90 17.29 -13.11
N ASP A 111 0.06 17.20 -12.07
CA ASP A 111 -0.74 18.33 -11.57
C ASP A 111 0.13 19.40 -10.92
N VAL A 112 1.28 18.99 -10.36
CA VAL A 112 2.20 19.89 -9.66
C VAL A 112 3.24 20.46 -10.62
N LYS A 113 3.35 21.79 -10.65
CA LYS A 113 4.36 22.48 -11.46
C LYS A 113 5.71 22.46 -10.74
N PRO A 114 6.79 21.96 -11.39
CA PRO A 114 8.12 21.87 -10.76
C PRO A 114 8.61 23.20 -10.17
N GLU A 115 8.35 24.30 -10.85
CA GLU A 115 8.76 25.65 -10.42
C GLU A 115 8.03 26.16 -9.17
N SER A 116 6.90 25.56 -8.79
CA SER A 116 6.15 25.93 -7.58
C SER A 116 6.67 25.24 -6.33
N VAL A 117 7.48 24.18 -6.47
CA VAL A 117 7.93 23.34 -5.36
C VAL A 117 9.25 23.86 -4.81
N GLN A 118 9.25 24.15 -3.52
CA GLN A 118 10.49 24.40 -2.78
C GLN A 118 10.99 23.09 -2.18
N THR A 119 12.17 22.65 -2.58
CA THR A 119 12.79 21.39 -2.16
C THR A 119 13.66 21.50 -0.90
N SER A 120 13.79 22.70 -0.34
CA SER A 120 14.52 22.90 0.92
C SER A 120 13.77 23.79 1.89
N VAL A 121 14.05 23.60 3.16
CA VAL A 121 13.73 24.54 4.24
C VAL A 121 14.99 24.73 5.06
N ASP A 122 15.42 25.97 5.17
CA ASP A 122 16.59 26.34 5.95
C ASP A 122 16.15 27.19 7.14
N MET A 123 16.53 26.77 8.33
CA MET A 123 16.36 27.46 9.59
C MET A 123 17.73 27.53 10.28
N SER A 124 17.95 28.51 11.15
CA SER A 124 19.29 28.79 11.72
C SER A 124 20.06 27.60 12.30
N GLY A 125 19.39 26.59 12.80
CA GLY A 125 20.01 25.40 13.39
C GLY A 125 19.59 24.07 12.75
N PHE A 126 18.80 24.13 11.69
CA PHE A 126 18.25 22.94 11.07
C PHE A 126 17.90 23.20 9.60
N SER A 127 18.27 22.28 8.73
CA SER A 127 17.81 22.30 7.34
C SER A 127 17.30 20.93 6.91
N ILE A 128 16.29 20.92 6.04
CA ILE A 128 15.83 19.72 5.39
C ILE A 128 15.89 19.90 3.88
N ARG A 129 16.25 18.86 3.18
CA ARG A 129 16.23 18.77 1.72
C ARG A 129 15.32 17.61 1.30
N ILE A 130 14.56 17.85 0.25
CA ILE A 130 13.64 16.91 -0.36
C ILE A 130 14.17 16.60 -1.77
N GLU A 131 14.30 15.34 -2.10
CA GLU A 131 14.61 14.88 -3.44
C GLU A 131 13.28 14.71 -4.18
N ALA A 132 13.00 15.61 -5.12
CA ALA A 132 11.73 15.68 -5.81
C ALA A 132 11.81 15.11 -7.22
N ALA A 133 10.91 14.18 -7.54
CA ALA A 133 10.64 13.73 -8.91
C ALA A 133 9.32 14.34 -9.40
N PHE A 134 9.25 14.66 -10.69
CA PHE A 134 8.07 15.26 -11.31
C PHE A 134 7.64 14.42 -12.50
N LEU A 135 6.50 13.76 -12.41
CA LEU A 135 5.98 12.91 -13.48
C LEU A 135 5.65 13.73 -14.75
N SER A 136 5.44 15.05 -14.61
CA SER A 136 5.27 15.94 -15.76
C SER A 136 6.51 16.12 -16.64
N LYS A 137 7.68 15.68 -16.19
CA LYS A 137 8.93 15.73 -16.96
C LYS A 137 9.21 14.45 -17.75
N LEU A 138 8.45 13.39 -17.51
CA LEU A 138 8.61 12.13 -18.23
C LEU A 138 8.11 12.27 -19.68
N PRO A 139 8.73 11.59 -20.65
CA PRO A 139 8.30 11.59 -22.05
C PRO A 139 7.07 10.67 -22.24
N SER A 140 5.92 11.11 -21.76
CA SER A 140 4.69 10.30 -21.61
C SER A 140 4.25 9.65 -22.92
N GLU A 141 4.29 10.36 -24.04
CA GLU A 141 3.88 9.81 -25.34
C GLU A 141 4.87 8.76 -25.86
N ASP A 142 6.18 8.96 -25.66
CA ASP A 142 7.18 7.98 -26.07
C ASP A 142 7.08 6.69 -25.26
N ILE A 143 6.87 6.82 -23.93
CA ILE A 143 6.60 5.69 -23.04
C ILE A 143 5.34 4.96 -23.50
N ARG A 144 4.24 5.68 -23.74
CA ARG A 144 2.97 5.10 -24.20
C ARG A 144 3.13 4.34 -25.51
N HIS A 145 3.79 4.93 -26.50
CA HIS A 145 4.01 4.30 -27.79
C HIS A 145 4.93 3.06 -27.69
N LYS A 146 6.00 3.15 -26.90
CA LYS A 146 6.91 2.02 -26.64
C LYS A 146 6.14 0.84 -26.03
N LEU A 147 5.41 1.07 -24.95
CA LEU A 147 4.68 0.03 -24.24
C LEU A 147 3.57 -0.58 -25.09
N THR A 148 2.79 0.25 -25.79
CA THR A 148 1.74 -0.22 -26.71
C THR A 148 2.31 -1.15 -27.78
N ARG A 149 3.44 -0.81 -28.39
CA ARG A 149 4.10 -1.63 -29.41
C ARG A 149 4.55 -2.96 -28.83
N ARG A 150 5.25 -2.95 -27.68
CA ARG A 150 5.78 -4.16 -27.05
C ARG A 150 4.68 -5.13 -26.64
N ILE A 151 3.60 -4.61 -26.00
CA ILE A 151 2.48 -5.43 -25.57
C ILE A 151 1.76 -6.05 -26.78
N LYS A 152 1.51 -5.27 -27.86
CA LYS A 152 0.90 -5.78 -29.08
C LYS A 152 1.73 -6.86 -29.78
N ASN A 153 3.05 -6.76 -29.69
CA ASN A 153 3.97 -7.78 -30.19
C ASN A 153 4.02 -9.02 -29.28
N GLY A 154 3.39 -8.98 -28.12
CA GLY A 154 3.43 -10.06 -27.12
C GLY A 154 4.79 -10.25 -26.46
N GLU A 155 5.57 -9.18 -26.38
CA GLU A 155 6.87 -9.14 -25.71
C GLU A 155 6.68 -9.08 -24.18
N LEU A 156 7.59 -9.72 -23.44
CA LEU A 156 7.64 -9.57 -21.98
C LEU A 156 8.10 -8.16 -21.63
N LEU A 157 7.44 -7.57 -20.66
CA LEU A 157 7.81 -6.26 -20.12
C LEU A 157 8.87 -6.41 -19.04
N SER A 158 9.83 -5.50 -19.03
CA SER A 158 10.74 -5.37 -17.90
C SER A 158 10.00 -4.75 -16.71
N ASP A 159 10.62 -4.82 -15.55
CA ASP A 159 10.07 -4.28 -14.34
C ASP A 159 9.90 -2.75 -14.39
N GLU A 160 10.84 -2.05 -15.02
CA GLU A 160 10.73 -0.61 -15.29
C GLU A 160 9.53 -0.34 -16.20
N GLU A 161 9.32 -1.15 -17.23
CA GLU A 161 8.21 -1.00 -18.17
C GLU A 161 6.86 -1.29 -17.53
N LEU A 162 6.80 -2.25 -16.58
CA LEU A 162 5.59 -2.47 -15.77
C LEU A 162 5.25 -1.20 -14.97
N MET A 163 6.26 -0.59 -14.33
CA MET A 163 6.04 0.63 -13.57
C MET A 163 5.71 1.83 -14.46
N GLU A 164 6.40 1.97 -15.59
CA GLU A 164 6.07 3.02 -16.56
C GLU A 164 4.58 2.95 -16.96
N LEU A 165 4.03 1.75 -17.20
CA LEU A 165 2.61 1.59 -17.54
C LEU A 165 1.67 1.97 -16.38
N ILE A 166 2.04 1.58 -15.15
CA ILE A 166 1.24 1.86 -13.95
C ILE A 166 1.15 3.37 -13.68
N ILE A 167 2.27 4.09 -13.79
CA ILE A 167 2.31 5.52 -13.49
C ILE A 167 1.92 6.40 -14.67
N LEU A 168 1.82 5.83 -15.88
CA LEU A 168 1.56 6.57 -17.11
C LEU A 168 0.38 7.54 -17.01
N PRO A 169 -0.78 7.17 -16.42
CA PRO A 169 -1.89 8.12 -16.28
C PRO A 169 -1.53 9.36 -15.45
N LEU A 170 -0.63 9.24 -14.48
CA LEU A 170 -0.26 10.34 -13.58
C LEU A 170 0.74 11.32 -14.22
N THR A 171 1.27 10.98 -15.39
CA THR A 171 2.16 11.86 -16.18
C THR A 171 1.40 12.91 -16.98
N TYR A 172 0.05 12.81 -17.06
CA TYR A 172 -0.81 13.76 -17.76
C TYR A 172 -1.47 14.75 -16.78
N LYS A 173 -1.79 15.96 -17.24
CA LYS A 173 -2.23 17.07 -16.39
C LYS A 173 -3.74 17.13 -16.19
N THR A 174 -4.55 16.87 -17.25
CA THR A 174 -5.99 17.07 -17.15
C THR A 174 -6.71 15.79 -16.70
N LYS A 175 -7.79 15.95 -15.97
CA LYS A 175 -8.59 14.83 -15.47
C LYS A 175 -9.13 13.97 -16.63
N GLU A 176 -9.59 14.61 -17.69
CA GLU A 176 -10.12 13.96 -18.90
C GLU A 176 -9.04 13.10 -19.56
N LYS A 177 -7.83 13.66 -19.73
CA LYS A 177 -6.73 12.92 -20.36
C LYS A 177 -6.27 11.78 -19.46
N LYS A 178 -6.20 11.98 -18.15
CA LYS A 178 -5.91 10.91 -17.21
C LYS A 178 -6.92 9.77 -17.32
N GLN A 179 -8.22 10.07 -17.38
CA GLN A 179 -9.26 9.05 -17.56
C GLN A 179 -9.10 8.27 -18.86
N GLU A 180 -8.80 8.94 -19.96
CA GLU A 180 -8.53 8.31 -21.25
C GLU A 180 -7.35 7.33 -21.12
N ILE A 181 -6.24 7.80 -20.55
CA ILE A 181 -5.01 7.01 -20.40
C ILE A 181 -5.18 5.86 -19.38
N ILE A 182 -5.95 6.06 -18.30
CA ILE A 182 -6.29 4.97 -17.36
C ILE A 182 -6.99 3.82 -18.10
N LYS A 183 -8.00 4.14 -18.92
CA LYS A 183 -8.73 3.13 -19.71
C LYS A 183 -7.79 2.42 -20.68
N GLU A 184 -6.99 3.18 -21.43
CA GLU A 184 -6.01 2.62 -22.36
C GLU A 184 -4.98 1.74 -21.63
N ALA A 185 -4.43 2.18 -20.50
CA ALA A 185 -3.45 1.43 -19.73
C ALA A 185 -4.02 0.12 -19.17
N ILE A 186 -5.27 0.13 -18.67
CA ILE A 186 -5.97 -1.07 -18.23
C ILE A 186 -6.20 -2.03 -19.40
N ASP A 187 -6.61 -1.52 -20.56
CA ASP A 187 -6.83 -2.36 -21.74
C ASP A 187 -5.52 -2.94 -22.29
N LEU A 188 -4.42 -2.21 -22.21
CA LEU A 188 -3.08 -2.73 -22.54
C LEU A 188 -2.64 -3.78 -21.53
N ALA A 189 -2.83 -3.51 -20.23
CA ALA A 189 -2.47 -4.44 -19.17
C ALA A 189 -3.16 -5.80 -19.33
N LYS A 190 -4.43 -5.81 -19.74
CA LYS A 190 -5.21 -7.04 -20.00
C LYS A 190 -4.70 -7.84 -21.22
N GLN A 191 -3.94 -7.23 -22.12
CA GLN A 191 -3.35 -7.88 -23.29
C GLN A 191 -1.98 -8.49 -23.00
N VAL A 192 -1.38 -8.23 -21.83
CA VAL A 192 -0.11 -8.85 -21.41
C VAL A 192 -0.34 -10.36 -21.22
N LYS A 193 0.52 -11.18 -21.89
CA LYS A 193 0.35 -12.64 -21.93
C LYS A 193 0.56 -13.31 -20.59
N ASP A 194 1.49 -12.81 -19.79
CA ASP A 194 1.73 -13.31 -18.44
C ASP A 194 0.62 -12.81 -17.48
N GLU A 195 -0.18 -13.73 -16.97
CA GLU A 195 -1.32 -13.40 -16.10
C GLU A 195 -0.89 -12.72 -14.80
N LYS A 196 0.30 -13.04 -14.28
CA LYS A 196 0.82 -12.39 -13.07
C LYS A 196 1.15 -10.93 -13.35
N GLN A 197 1.89 -10.67 -14.43
CA GLN A 197 2.19 -9.30 -14.86
C GLN A 197 0.90 -8.53 -15.19
N SER A 198 -0.03 -9.14 -15.91
CA SER A 198 -1.30 -8.52 -16.28
C SER A 198 -2.13 -8.13 -15.05
N THR A 199 -2.30 -9.03 -14.09
CA THR A 199 -3.02 -8.76 -12.84
C THR A 199 -2.30 -7.70 -12.00
N PHE A 200 -0.99 -7.77 -11.92
CA PHE A 200 -0.17 -6.78 -11.23
C PHE A 200 -0.32 -5.38 -11.83
N LEU A 201 -0.29 -5.26 -13.15
CA LEU A 201 -0.49 -4.01 -13.86
C LEU A 201 -1.86 -3.39 -13.58
N VAL A 202 -2.93 -4.18 -13.71
CA VAL A 202 -4.30 -3.69 -13.45
C VAL A 202 -4.45 -3.26 -12.00
N ALA A 203 -3.94 -4.04 -11.05
CA ALA A 203 -3.95 -3.69 -9.64
C ALA A 203 -3.18 -2.40 -9.35
N GLY A 204 -1.97 -2.26 -9.93
CA GLY A 204 -1.14 -1.08 -9.80
C GLY A 204 -1.82 0.18 -10.36
N ILE A 205 -2.37 0.11 -11.57
CA ILE A 205 -3.10 1.22 -12.17
C ILE A 205 -4.28 1.64 -11.28
N LEU A 206 -5.06 0.68 -10.76
CA LEU A 206 -6.19 0.98 -9.87
C LEU A 206 -5.75 1.74 -8.60
N VAL A 207 -4.64 1.32 -8.00
CA VAL A 207 -4.13 1.94 -6.76
C VAL A 207 -3.60 3.33 -7.00
N PHE A 208 -2.73 3.50 -8.01
CA PHE A 208 -2.13 4.80 -8.30
C PHE A 208 -3.14 5.80 -8.85
N SER A 209 -4.19 5.32 -9.52
CA SER A 209 -5.24 6.17 -10.10
C SER A 209 -6.48 6.34 -9.21
N ASP A 210 -6.50 5.81 -7.99
CA ASP A 210 -7.70 5.73 -7.13
C ASP A 210 -8.42 7.08 -6.93
N LYS A 211 -7.67 8.18 -6.82
CA LYS A 211 -8.21 9.53 -6.67
C LYS A 211 -8.77 10.12 -7.97
N VAL A 212 -8.47 9.52 -9.12
CA VAL A 212 -8.76 10.08 -10.44
C VAL A 212 -9.69 9.21 -11.26
N ILE A 213 -9.61 7.89 -11.13
CA ILE A 213 -10.37 6.91 -11.91
C ILE A 213 -11.88 7.04 -11.66
N ASP A 214 -12.68 6.97 -12.73
CA ASP A 214 -14.14 6.92 -12.60
C ASP A 214 -14.62 5.55 -12.08
N ASP A 215 -15.75 5.54 -11.37
CA ASP A 215 -16.29 4.35 -10.71
C ASP A 215 -16.61 3.22 -11.72
N VAL A 216 -17.08 3.55 -12.91
CA VAL A 216 -17.43 2.56 -13.94
C VAL A 216 -16.19 1.81 -14.42
N THR A 217 -15.10 2.54 -14.69
CA THR A 217 -13.83 1.95 -15.10
C THR A 217 -13.22 1.13 -13.97
N LYS A 218 -13.29 1.65 -12.73
CA LYS A 218 -12.80 0.98 -11.52
C LYS A 218 -13.51 -0.35 -11.29
N GLU A 219 -14.83 -0.40 -11.35
CA GLU A 219 -15.59 -1.64 -11.14
C GLU A 219 -15.35 -2.66 -12.26
N LYS A 220 -15.32 -2.23 -13.52
CA LYS A 220 -14.98 -3.14 -14.64
C LYS A 220 -13.58 -3.76 -14.51
N ALA A 221 -12.61 -2.99 -14.03
CA ALA A 221 -11.26 -3.51 -13.80
C ALA A 221 -11.23 -4.51 -12.64
N LYS A 222 -11.93 -4.23 -11.55
CA LYS A 222 -12.07 -5.17 -10.42
C LYS A 222 -12.78 -6.47 -10.82
N GLU A 223 -13.87 -6.37 -11.59
CA GLU A 223 -14.56 -7.55 -12.09
C GLU A 223 -13.66 -8.42 -12.96
N TRP A 224 -12.87 -7.79 -13.84
CA TRP A 224 -11.90 -8.52 -14.64
C TRP A 224 -10.84 -9.21 -13.76
N MET A 225 -10.31 -8.52 -12.73
CA MET A 225 -9.34 -9.12 -11.80
C MET A 225 -9.89 -10.36 -11.10
N LYS A 226 -11.16 -10.35 -10.69
CA LYS A 226 -11.81 -11.52 -10.06
C LYS A 226 -11.88 -12.74 -10.99
N MET A 227 -11.84 -12.55 -12.29
CA MET A 227 -11.83 -13.63 -13.28
C MET A 227 -10.44 -14.24 -13.48
N THR A 228 -9.36 -13.56 -13.06
CA THR A 228 -8.00 -14.10 -13.14
C THR A 228 -7.76 -15.18 -12.08
N GLN A 229 -6.79 -16.05 -12.31
CA GLN A 229 -6.41 -17.08 -11.33
C GLN A 229 -5.96 -16.44 -10.00
N ILE A 230 -5.15 -15.42 -10.09
CA ILE A 230 -4.64 -14.68 -8.92
C ILE A 230 -5.79 -13.99 -8.18
N GLY A 231 -6.70 -13.33 -8.90
CA GLY A 231 -7.87 -12.70 -8.30
C GLY A 231 -8.77 -13.70 -7.56
N ARG A 232 -8.95 -14.90 -8.11
CA ARG A 232 -9.68 -15.98 -7.41
C ARG A 232 -8.97 -16.45 -6.16
N MET A 233 -7.63 -16.57 -6.17
CA MET A 233 -6.85 -16.91 -4.97
C MET A 233 -7.02 -15.83 -3.88
N PHE A 234 -6.91 -14.55 -4.23
CA PHE A 234 -7.14 -13.46 -3.27
C PHE A 234 -8.55 -13.44 -2.70
N GLU A 235 -9.58 -13.69 -3.53
CA GLU A 235 -10.97 -13.76 -3.01
C GLU A 235 -11.16 -14.98 -2.10
N GLN A 236 -10.49 -16.10 -2.36
CA GLN A 236 -10.48 -17.25 -1.46
C GLN A 236 -9.81 -16.94 -0.13
N GLU A 237 -8.60 -16.40 -0.14
CA GLU A 237 -7.87 -16.01 1.08
C GLU A 237 -8.65 -14.98 1.90
N LYS A 238 -9.24 -14.00 1.22
CA LYS A 238 -10.10 -13.01 1.87
C LYS A 238 -11.33 -13.65 2.51
N GLN A 239 -11.98 -14.59 1.81
CA GLN A 239 -13.16 -15.28 2.34
C GLN A 239 -12.78 -16.16 3.54
N GLU A 240 -11.64 -16.83 3.49
CA GLU A 240 -11.10 -17.60 4.61
C GLU A 240 -10.78 -16.70 5.81
N ALA A 241 -10.14 -15.54 5.58
CA ALA A 241 -9.87 -14.56 6.64
C ALA A 241 -11.14 -13.98 7.25
N VAL A 242 -12.16 -13.67 6.43
CA VAL A 242 -13.47 -13.21 6.91
C VAL A 242 -14.16 -14.30 7.71
N ASN A 243 -14.16 -15.54 7.24
CA ASN A 243 -14.75 -16.67 7.94
C ASN A 243 -14.05 -16.90 9.29
N SER A 244 -12.72 -16.84 9.31
CA SER A 244 -11.94 -16.96 10.55
C SER A 244 -12.27 -15.84 11.55
N ALA A 245 -12.33 -14.60 11.09
CA ALA A 245 -12.70 -13.46 11.94
C ALA A 245 -14.15 -13.54 12.46
N VAL A 246 -15.08 -14.08 11.66
CA VAL A 246 -16.48 -14.31 12.09
C VAL A 246 -16.53 -15.42 13.15
N ILE A 247 -15.78 -16.50 12.96
CA ILE A 247 -15.70 -17.61 13.94
C ILE A 247 -15.12 -17.09 15.25
N GLU A 248 -14.00 -16.37 15.20
CA GLU A 248 -13.34 -15.81 16.39
C GLU A 248 -14.27 -14.83 17.14
N ASN A 249 -14.94 -13.94 16.42
CA ASN A 249 -15.88 -12.99 17.02
C ASN A 249 -17.09 -13.72 17.65
N THR A 250 -17.59 -14.78 17.00
CA THR A 250 -18.67 -15.60 17.53
C THR A 250 -18.24 -16.31 18.82
N GLN A 251 -17.05 -16.92 18.84
CA GLN A 251 -16.47 -17.55 20.00
C GLN A 251 -16.27 -16.57 21.16
N ASN A 252 -15.71 -15.40 20.91
CA ASN A 252 -15.53 -14.35 21.91
C ASN A 252 -16.86 -13.89 22.51
N ASN A 253 -17.91 -13.78 21.72
CA ASN A 253 -19.25 -13.47 22.23
C ASN A 253 -19.79 -14.59 23.10
N LEU A 254 -19.61 -15.86 22.72
CA LEU A 254 -20.01 -17.01 23.53
C LEU A 254 -19.24 -17.06 24.85
N PHE A 255 -17.94 -16.82 24.85
CA PHE A 255 -17.10 -16.70 26.04
C PHE A 255 -17.64 -15.65 27.01
N LYS A 256 -17.97 -14.48 26.47
CA LYS A 256 -18.57 -13.39 27.24
C LYS A 256 -19.90 -13.78 27.87
N TYR A 257 -20.79 -14.42 27.13
CA TYR A 257 -22.10 -14.85 27.64
C TYR A 257 -21.97 -15.90 28.74
N VAL A 258 -21.01 -16.81 28.62
CA VAL A 258 -20.71 -17.81 29.68
C VAL A 258 -20.12 -17.12 30.90
N ASN A 259 -19.13 -16.25 30.72
CA ASN A 259 -18.49 -15.51 31.80
C ASN A 259 -19.48 -14.62 32.56
N ASP A 260 -20.44 -14.01 31.86
CA ASP A 260 -21.47 -13.15 32.43
C ASP A 260 -22.66 -13.95 33.02
N GLY A 261 -22.61 -15.28 32.98
CA GLY A 261 -23.66 -16.17 33.50
C GLY A 261 -24.95 -16.19 32.67
N MET A 262 -24.90 -15.65 31.45
CA MET A 262 -26.09 -15.56 30.56
C MET A 262 -26.33 -16.87 29.80
N MET A 263 -25.32 -17.74 29.71
CA MET A 263 -25.40 -19.00 28.97
C MET A 263 -24.59 -20.09 29.67
N PRO A 264 -25.11 -21.33 29.77
CA PRO A 264 -24.34 -22.47 30.31
C PRO A 264 -23.17 -22.85 29.36
N THR A 265 -22.04 -23.25 29.95
CA THR A 265 -20.83 -23.64 29.21
C THR A 265 -21.08 -24.74 28.18
N TYR A 266 -21.87 -25.77 28.53
CA TYR A 266 -22.19 -26.85 27.59
C TYR A 266 -22.94 -26.40 26.35
N TYR A 267 -23.84 -25.42 26.50
CA TYR A 267 -24.63 -24.91 25.40
C TYR A 267 -23.78 -24.00 24.50
N ALA A 268 -22.92 -23.17 25.09
CA ALA A 268 -21.98 -22.35 24.34
C ALA A 268 -20.98 -23.19 23.54
N ALA A 269 -20.44 -24.26 24.16
CA ALA A 269 -19.55 -25.22 23.50
C ALA A 269 -20.24 -25.89 22.30
N GLN A 270 -21.49 -26.28 22.44
CA GLN A 270 -22.28 -26.83 21.33
C GLN A 270 -22.46 -25.81 20.19
N GLN A 271 -22.76 -24.55 20.52
CA GLN A 271 -22.87 -23.47 19.52
C GLN A 271 -21.55 -23.17 18.82
N ALA A 272 -20.44 -23.31 19.53
CA ALA A 272 -19.09 -23.17 18.98
C ALA A 272 -18.62 -24.40 18.19
N ASN A 273 -19.38 -25.49 18.18
CA ASN A 273 -19.02 -26.78 17.62
C ASN A 273 -17.73 -27.35 18.22
N MET A 274 -17.56 -27.19 19.55
CA MET A 274 -16.41 -27.61 20.33
C MET A 274 -16.82 -28.59 21.43
N SER A 275 -15.87 -29.37 21.92
CA SER A 275 -16.06 -30.08 23.18
C SER A 275 -16.12 -29.09 24.34
N ILE A 276 -16.79 -29.45 25.45
CA ILE A 276 -16.86 -28.58 26.66
C ILE A 276 -15.43 -28.32 27.19
N GLU A 277 -14.56 -29.31 27.13
CA GLU A 277 -13.19 -29.22 27.59
C GLU A 277 -12.36 -28.23 26.73
N ASP A 278 -12.42 -28.36 25.39
CA ASP A 278 -11.72 -27.47 24.47
C ASP A 278 -12.27 -26.03 24.54
N PHE A 279 -13.60 -25.89 24.71
CA PHE A 279 -14.23 -24.57 24.85
C PHE A 279 -13.80 -23.89 26.16
N SER A 280 -13.77 -24.64 27.27
CA SER A 280 -13.33 -24.10 28.56
C SER A 280 -11.87 -23.69 28.54
N LYS A 281 -11.01 -24.50 27.94
CA LYS A 281 -9.60 -24.15 27.73
C LYS A 281 -9.41 -22.90 26.88
N ALA A 282 -10.16 -22.80 25.79
CA ALA A 282 -10.12 -21.61 24.92
C ALA A 282 -10.62 -20.34 25.66
N MET A 283 -11.63 -20.44 26.52
CA MET A 283 -12.07 -19.34 27.38
C MET A 283 -10.93 -18.84 28.28
N GLU A 284 -10.22 -19.76 28.95
CA GLU A 284 -9.10 -19.42 29.84
C GLU A 284 -7.95 -18.74 29.07
N GLU A 285 -7.59 -19.28 27.90
CA GLU A 285 -6.56 -18.71 27.02
C GLU A 285 -6.90 -17.27 26.56
N HIS A 286 -8.19 -16.95 26.43
CA HIS A 286 -8.68 -15.61 26.10
C HIS A 286 -8.98 -14.75 27.34
N GLY A 287 -8.61 -15.20 28.55
CA GLY A 287 -8.72 -14.42 29.79
C GLY A 287 -10.12 -14.40 30.42
N TYR A 288 -11.04 -15.25 29.98
CA TYR A 288 -12.36 -15.40 30.58
C TYR A 288 -12.35 -16.46 31.69
N ARG A 289 -13.26 -16.31 32.66
CA ARG A 289 -13.44 -17.32 33.72
C ARG A 289 -14.41 -18.41 33.27
N VAL A 290 -14.04 -19.64 33.47
CA VAL A 290 -14.94 -20.77 33.29
C VAL A 290 -15.74 -20.95 34.61
N PRO A 291 -17.09 -20.83 34.60
CA PRO A 291 -17.89 -21.10 35.79
C PRO A 291 -17.70 -22.56 36.22
N GLU A 292 -17.58 -22.82 37.55
CA GLU A 292 -17.59 -24.17 38.07
C GLU A 292 -18.91 -24.86 37.66
N LEU A 293 -18.77 -26.07 37.10
CA LEU A 293 -19.94 -26.88 36.73
C LEU A 293 -20.77 -27.15 37.97
N ALA A 294 -21.95 -26.50 38.07
CA ALA A 294 -22.90 -26.79 39.12
C ALA A 294 -23.71 -28.07 38.83
#